data_06e81325f91fb3fbf5e721bd771fe336
#
_entry.id   06e81325f91fb3fbf5e721bd771fe336
#
_cell.length_a   1.000
_cell.length_b   1.000
_cell.length_c   1.000
_cell.angle_alpha   90.00
_cell.angle_beta   90.00
_cell.angle_gamma   90.00
#
_symmetry.space_group_name_H-M   'P 1'
#
loop_
_entity.id
_entity.type
_entity.pdbx_description
1 polymer ?
#
loop_
_entity_poly.entity_id
_entity_poly.type
_entity_poly.pdbx_seq_one_letter_code
_entity_poly.pdbx_strand_id
1 'polypeptide(L)'
;MEDFSHANLCLRPKVCRYRKGMVIKVIYLSHFSFPDAEREYDFILGQKRTCYDTVYPFQILSKHRLSVLDFEPVTILYGGNGCGKTTALNVIAEKLGLKRDTLYNRSNFFETYTGMCDFRTEHPIPSVSRIITSDDVFDFMLNLRSINEGIDRKREALFEEYLDAKYGQFQLRSMADYDELRKVNMARSKSQSKYVRKNLMDNVREHSNGESAFLYFSEKIEENGLYLLDEPENSLSPDRQQELLKFLEDSARFFGCQFLISTHSPFLLSMRNAKIYDMDEEVVDVKRWTELENVRVYYEFFKKHEGEF
;
A
#
# COMPACT_ATOMS: atom_id res chain seq x y z
N MET A 1 25.53 -35.54 10.27
CA MET A 1 26.38 -34.35 10.56
C MET A 1 26.22 -33.45 9.36
N GLU A 2 25.22 -32.60 9.35
CA GLU A 2 25.06 -31.53 8.35
C GLU A 2 24.72 -30.26 9.09
N ASP A 3 25.57 -29.31 8.88
CA ASP A 3 25.62 -27.99 9.48
C ASP A 3 24.40 -27.14 9.06
N PHE A 4 23.48 -26.87 9.96
CA PHE A 4 22.53 -25.76 9.81
C PHE A 4 23.11 -24.51 10.45
N SER A 5 24.06 -23.89 9.73
CA SER A 5 24.56 -22.57 10.04
C SER A 5 23.55 -21.50 9.63
N HIS A 6 23.06 -20.76 10.63
CA HIS A 6 22.64 -19.36 10.62
C HIS A 6 22.13 -18.78 9.29
N ALA A 7 20.86 -18.94 8.98
CA ALA A 7 20.16 -18.00 8.11
C ALA A 7 19.90 -16.69 8.91
N ASN A 8 20.88 -15.81 8.91
CA ASN A 8 20.66 -14.39 9.15
C ASN A 8 19.78 -13.89 8.00
N LEU A 9 18.47 -13.79 8.22
CA LEU A 9 17.59 -12.99 7.38
C LEU A 9 17.97 -11.52 7.55
N CYS A 10 19.09 -11.15 6.96
CA CYS A 10 19.43 -9.78 6.68
C CYS A 10 18.47 -9.36 5.54
N LEU A 11 17.35 -8.74 5.89
CA LEU A 11 16.46 -8.04 4.95
C LEU A 11 17.25 -6.85 4.36
N ARG A 12 18.20 -7.16 3.50
CA ARG A 12 18.66 -6.18 2.51
C ARG A 12 17.54 -6.12 1.48
N PRO A 13 17.00 -4.93 1.16
CA PRO A 13 16.16 -4.78 -0.01
C PRO A 13 16.94 -5.44 -1.15
N LYS A 14 16.27 -6.27 -1.96
CA LYS A 14 16.85 -6.83 -3.18
C LYS A 14 17.25 -5.66 -4.06
N VAL A 15 18.48 -5.16 -3.85
CA VAL A 15 19.10 -4.18 -4.75
C VAL A 15 19.32 -4.94 -6.04
N CYS A 16 18.36 -4.83 -6.93
CA CYS A 16 18.47 -5.34 -8.29
C CYS A 16 19.76 -4.77 -8.90
N ARG A 17 20.62 -5.66 -9.40
CA ARG A 17 21.83 -5.27 -10.12
C ARG A 17 21.42 -4.46 -11.32
N TYR A 18 21.69 -3.14 -11.27
CA TYR A 18 21.48 -2.22 -12.37
C TYR A 18 22.01 -2.80 -13.69
N ARG A 19 21.13 -3.12 -14.62
CA ARG A 19 21.50 -3.19 -16.02
C ARG A 19 21.74 -1.75 -16.48
N LYS A 20 23.00 -1.40 -16.69
CA LYS A 20 23.41 -0.06 -17.15
C LYS A 20 22.62 0.34 -18.41
N GLY A 21 21.77 1.35 -18.31
CA GLY A 21 21.65 2.33 -19.38
C GLY A 21 20.44 2.25 -20.31
N MET A 22 19.48 1.35 -20.15
CA MET A 22 18.29 1.35 -20.99
C MET A 22 17.08 1.93 -20.23
N VAL A 23 16.60 3.09 -20.67
CA VAL A 23 15.32 3.66 -20.18
C VAL A 23 14.21 2.81 -20.79
N ILE A 24 13.45 2.14 -19.96
CA ILE A 24 12.29 1.33 -20.36
C ILE A 24 11.04 2.19 -20.13
N LYS A 25 10.43 2.69 -21.18
CA LYS A 25 9.13 3.37 -21.09
C LYS A 25 8.06 2.34 -21.44
N VAL A 26 7.32 1.84 -20.46
CA VAL A 26 6.22 0.89 -20.65
C VAL A 26 4.91 1.56 -20.25
N ILE A 27 3.90 1.40 -21.07
CA ILE A 27 2.52 1.81 -20.80
C ILE A 27 1.65 0.56 -20.97
N TYR A 28 1.08 0.08 -19.87
CA TYR A 28 0.09 -1.01 -19.89
C TYR A 28 -1.29 -0.45 -20.18
N LEU A 29 -1.73 0.52 -19.38
CA LEU A 29 -2.98 1.24 -19.55
C LEU A 29 -2.69 2.58 -20.22
N SER A 30 -3.19 2.80 -21.43
CA SER A 30 -2.98 4.06 -22.17
C SER A 30 -4.17 5.00 -22.07
N HIS A 31 -5.38 4.47 -21.89
CA HIS A 31 -6.60 5.27 -21.91
C HIS A 31 -7.67 4.62 -21.04
N PHE A 32 -8.46 5.46 -20.35
CA PHE A 32 -9.64 5.03 -19.60
C PHE A 32 -10.75 6.06 -19.73
N SER A 33 -11.97 5.60 -20.00
CA SER A 33 -13.14 6.47 -20.11
C SER A 33 -14.20 6.09 -19.08
N PHE A 34 -14.73 7.13 -18.44
CA PHE A 34 -15.82 7.07 -17.50
C PHE A 34 -17.13 7.47 -18.20
N PRO A 35 -18.31 7.04 -17.70
CA PRO A 35 -19.57 7.56 -18.18
C PRO A 35 -19.65 9.08 -17.99
N ASP A 36 -20.14 9.77 -18.99
CA ASP A 36 -20.43 11.19 -18.90
C ASP A 36 -21.71 11.48 -18.07
N ALA A 37 -21.95 12.74 -17.77
CA ALA A 37 -23.09 13.16 -16.95
C ALA A 37 -24.45 12.79 -17.56
N GLU A 38 -24.55 12.72 -18.90
CA GLU A 38 -25.79 12.37 -19.60
C GLU A 38 -26.11 10.88 -19.42
N ARG A 39 -25.12 10.01 -19.64
CA ARG A 39 -25.26 8.55 -19.41
C ARG A 39 -25.54 8.21 -17.95
N GLU A 40 -24.89 8.92 -16.99
CA GLU A 40 -25.18 8.75 -15.57
C GLU A 40 -26.63 9.18 -15.24
N TYR A 41 -27.07 10.30 -15.79
CA TYR A 41 -28.42 10.83 -15.57
C TYR A 41 -29.49 9.87 -16.12
N ASP A 42 -29.32 9.36 -17.34
CA ASP A 42 -30.23 8.40 -17.95
C ASP A 42 -30.33 7.12 -17.12
N PHE A 43 -29.22 6.63 -16.59
CA PHE A 43 -29.23 5.48 -15.68
C PHE A 43 -30.03 5.76 -14.40
N ILE A 44 -29.83 6.92 -13.77
CA ILE A 44 -30.50 7.30 -12.52
C ILE A 44 -32.01 7.46 -12.75
N LEU A 45 -32.41 8.09 -13.85
CA LEU A 45 -33.84 8.23 -14.22
C LEU A 45 -34.51 6.87 -14.50
N GLY A 46 -33.75 5.94 -15.09
CA GLY A 46 -34.23 4.58 -15.35
C GLY A 46 -34.33 3.70 -14.10
N GLN A 47 -33.79 4.15 -12.96
CA GLN A 47 -33.74 3.36 -11.74
C GLN A 47 -35.09 3.30 -11.05
N LYS A 48 -35.69 2.11 -11.01
CA LYS A 48 -36.99 1.87 -10.36
C LYS A 48 -36.92 1.65 -8.86
N ARG A 49 -35.72 1.36 -8.35
CA ARG A 49 -35.50 1.09 -6.92
C ARG A 49 -35.13 2.37 -6.19
N THR A 50 -36.05 2.91 -5.41
CA THR A 50 -35.89 4.18 -4.67
C THR A 50 -35.50 3.99 -3.20
N CYS A 51 -35.20 2.76 -2.78
CA CYS A 51 -34.85 2.44 -1.39
C CYS A 51 -33.37 2.56 -1.06
N TYR A 52 -32.57 3.07 -1.98
CA TYR A 52 -31.12 3.26 -1.76
C TYR A 52 -30.82 4.69 -1.36
N ASP A 53 -30.05 4.87 -0.30
CA ASP A 53 -29.64 6.20 0.21
C ASP A 53 -28.50 6.83 -0.62
N THR A 54 -27.81 6.03 -1.46
CA THR A 54 -26.70 6.49 -2.29
C THR A 54 -26.65 5.76 -3.62
N VAL A 55 -26.27 6.47 -4.66
CA VAL A 55 -26.01 5.96 -6.01
C VAL A 55 -24.51 5.86 -6.32
N TYR A 56 -23.66 5.88 -5.27
CA TYR A 56 -22.20 5.79 -5.44
C TYR A 56 -21.80 4.65 -6.38
N PRO A 57 -20.87 4.84 -7.36
CA PRO A 57 -20.00 6.00 -7.56
C PRO A 57 -20.53 7.05 -8.56
N PHE A 58 -21.77 6.94 -8.99
CA PHE A 58 -22.40 7.93 -9.87
C PHE A 58 -22.37 9.35 -9.28
N GLN A 59 -22.35 10.36 -10.12
CA GLN A 59 -22.35 11.79 -9.76
C GLN A 59 -21.14 12.26 -8.96
N ILE A 60 -20.03 11.54 -9.02
CA ILE A 60 -18.77 11.98 -8.41
C ILE A 60 -17.83 12.51 -9.48
N LEU A 61 -17.41 11.68 -10.43
CA LEU A 61 -16.46 12.07 -11.46
C LEU A 61 -17.09 13.00 -12.52
N SER A 62 -18.34 12.78 -12.83
CA SER A 62 -19.10 13.63 -13.78
C SER A 62 -19.28 15.07 -13.33
N LYS A 63 -19.26 15.36 -12.01
CA LYS A 63 -19.29 16.74 -11.47
C LYS A 63 -18.09 17.56 -11.92
N HIS A 64 -16.92 16.94 -12.03
CA HIS A 64 -15.69 17.55 -12.49
C HIS A 64 -15.44 17.33 -13.99
N ARG A 65 -16.49 16.91 -14.72
CA ARG A 65 -16.45 16.58 -16.15
C ARG A 65 -15.31 15.63 -16.51
N LEU A 66 -14.89 14.79 -15.56
CA LEU A 66 -13.89 13.76 -15.80
C LEU A 66 -14.52 12.62 -16.59
N SER A 67 -14.37 12.64 -17.90
CA SER A 67 -14.85 11.58 -18.78
C SER A 67 -13.72 10.70 -19.32
N VAL A 68 -12.49 11.22 -19.39
CA VAL A 68 -11.35 10.53 -20.02
C VAL A 68 -10.07 10.82 -19.27
N LEU A 69 -9.25 9.77 -19.11
CA LEU A 69 -7.85 9.86 -18.67
C LEU A 69 -6.95 9.18 -19.69
N ASP A 70 -5.92 9.89 -20.14
CA ASP A 70 -4.82 9.34 -20.93
C ASP A 70 -3.59 9.22 -20.06
N PHE A 71 -2.96 8.07 -20.05
CA PHE A 71 -1.90 7.74 -19.11
C PHE A 71 -0.50 7.81 -19.73
N GLU A 72 0.43 8.25 -18.91
CA GLU A 72 1.87 8.17 -19.11
C GLU A 72 2.44 7.09 -18.15
N PRO A 73 3.75 6.75 -18.20
CA PRO A 73 4.34 5.82 -17.24
C PRO A 73 4.12 6.23 -15.79
N VAL A 74 4.03 7.52 -15.52
CA VAL A 74 3.59 8.06 -14.24
C VAL A 74 2.49 9.08 -14.51
N THR A 75 1.31 8.81 -13.94
CA THR A 75 0.16 9.72 -13.99
C THR A 75 -0.30 9.99 -12.56
N ILE A 76 -0.55 11.24 -12.23
CA ILE A 76 -0.97 11.67 -10.90
C ILE A 76 -2.35 12.31 -10.97
N LEU A 77 -3.22 11.92 -10.06
CA LEU A 77 -4.49 12.56 -9.78
C LEU A 77 -4.31 13.47 -8.56
N TYR A 78 -4.32 14.76 -8.77
CA TYR A 78 -4.26 15.77 -7.72
C TYR A 78 -5.65 16.36 -7.48
N GLY A 79 -5.91 16.81 -6.26
CA GLY A 79 -7.14 17.52 -5.89
C GLY A 79 -7.46 17.34 -4.41
N GLY A 80 -8.34 18.17 -3.86
CA GLY A 80 -8.78 18.16 -2.48
C GLY A 80 -9.51 16.89 -2.05
N ASN A 81 -9.85 16.83 -0.76
CA ASN A 81 -10.65 15.72 -0.24
C ASN A 81 -12.05 15.74 -0.84
N GLY A 82 -12.49 14.58 -1.34
CA GLY A 82 -13.83 14.43 -1.92
C GLY A 82 -13.94 14.75 -3.42
N CYS A 83 -12.87 15.19 -4.11
CA CYS A 83 -12.89 15.42 -5.57
C CYS A 83 -12.96 14.14 -6.41
N GLY A 84 -12.92 12.95 -5.80
CA GLY A 84 -13.15 11.68 -6.48
C GLY A 84 -11.89 10.89 -6.87
N LYS A 85 -10.68 11.24 -6.41
CA LYS A 85 -9.41 10.53 -6.70
C LYS A 85 -9.51 9.04 -6.37
N THR A 86 -9.81 8.72 -5.11
CA THR A 86 -9.99 7.34 -4.62
C THR A 86 -11.08 6.61 -5.39
N THR A 87 -12.17 7.31 -5.74
CA THR A 87 -13.26 6.73 -6.56
C THR A 87 -12.76 6.37 -7.94
N ALA A 88 -12.02 7.24 -8.61
CA ALA A 88 -11.44 6.97 -9.93
C ALA A 88 -10.48 5.78 -9.88
N LEU A 89 -9.57 5.72 -8.89
CA LEU A 89 -8.65 4.59 -8.70
C LEU A 89 -9.41 3.27 -8.47
N ASN A 90 -10.43 3.28 -7.62
CA ASN A 90 -11.23 2.09 -7.33
C ASN A 90 -11.99 1.59 -8.55
N VAL A 91 -12.58 2.49 -9.35
CA VAL A 91 -13.28 2.15 -10.60
C VAL A 91 -12.33 1.54 -11.61
N ILE A 92 -11.14 2.14 -11.80
CA ILE A 92 -10.11 1.63 -12.70
C ILE A 92 -9.63 0.25 -12.23
N ALA A 93 -9.32 0.10 -10.94
CA ALA A 93 -8.86 -1.16 -10.37
C ALA A 93 -9.87 -2.29 -10.55
N GLU A 94 -11.16 -2.03 -10.28
CA GLU A 94 -12.23 -3.02 -10.44
C GLU A 94 -12.42 -3.38 -11.93
N LYS A 95 -12.46 -2.39 -12.82
CA LYS A 95 -12.61 -2.61 -14.26
C LYS A 95 -11.49 -3.46 -14.85
N LEU A 96 -10.27 -3.28 -14.36
CA LEU A 96 -9.08 -4.01 -14.82
C LEU A 96 -8.85 -5.33 -14.07
N GLY A 97 -9.64 -5.62 -13.02
CA GLY A 97 -9.46 -6.81 -12.18
C GLY A 97 -8.12 -6.84 -11.44
N LEU A 98 -7.63 -5.68 -10.98
CA LEU A 98 -6.36 -5.59 -10.26
C LEU A 98 -6.43 -6.23 -8.88
N LYS A 99 -5.31 -6.78 -8.41
CA LYS A 99 -5.20 -7.32 -7.05
C LYS A 99 -5.38 -6.22 -6.01
N ARG A 100 -5.99 -6.59 -4.88
CA ARG A 100 -6.27 -5.72 -3.75
C ARG A 100 -6.16 -6.53 -2.46
N ASP A 101 -5.61 -5.95 -1.42
CA ASP A 101 -5.46 -6.61 -0.12
C ASP A 101 -6.59 -6.20 0.85
N THR A 102 -7.08 -4.95 0.81
CA THR A 102 -8.16 -4.44 1.66
C THR A 102 -9.48 -4.27 0.94
N LEU A 103 -10.55 -4.19 1.72
CA LEU A 103 -11.88 -3.83 1.22
C LEU A 103 -11.95 -2.33 0.90
N TYR A 104 -12.85 -1.96 0.01
CA TYR A 104 -13.10 -0.57 -0.35
C TYR A 104 -14.59 -0.25 -0.32
N ASN A 105 -14.93 1.02 -0.33
CA ASN A 105 -16.33 1.46 -0.34
C ASN A 105 -17.00 1.05 -1.66
N ARG A 106 -17.91 0.11 -1.58
CA ARG A 106 -18.63 -0.47 -2.73
C ARG A 106 -20.13 -0.41 -2.48
N SER A 107 -20.86 0.18 -3.42
CA SER A 107 -22.32 0.15 -3.44
C SER A 107 -22.85 -0.94 -4.38
N ASN A 108 -24.16 -1.18 -4.37
CA ASN A 108 -24.83 -2.07 -5.30
C ASN A 108 -24.77 -1.58 -6.76
N PHE A 109 -24.41 -0.33 -6.99
CA PHE A 109 -24.34 0.29 -8.32
C PHE A 109 -22.91 0.28 -8.89
N PHE A 110 -21.92 -0.11 -8.09
CA PHE A 110 -20.52 -0.03 -8.48
C PHE A 110 -20.20 -0.88 -9.72
N GLU A 111 -20.72 -2.11 -9.76
CA GLU A 111 -20.54 -3.02 -10.89
C GLU A 111 -21.22 -2.48 -12.18
N THR A 112 -22.40 -1.89 -12.05
CA THR A 112 -23.08 -1.25 -13.18
C THR A 112 -22.26 -0.08 -13.72
N TYR A 113 -21.72 0.76 -12.84
CA TYR A 113 -20.87 1.88 -13.22
C TYR A 113 -19.60 1.43 -13.94
N THR A 114 -18.89 0.44 -13.38
CA THR A 114 -17.69 -0.12 -14.02
C THR A 114 -18.02 -0.78 -15.36
N GLY A 115 -19.23 -1.34 -15.52
CA GLY A 115 -19.74 -1.85 -16.78
C GLY A 115 -19.86 -0.79 -17.87
N MET A 116 -20.12 0.47 -17.50
CA MET A 116 -20.22 1.61 -18.42
C MET A 116 -18.86 2.21 -18.81
N CYS A 117 -17.80 1.86 -18.09
CA CYS A 117 -16.44 2.34 -18.36
C CYS A 117 -15.78 1.51 -19.47
N ASP A 118 -14.89 2.16 -20.25
CA ASP A 118 -14.07 1.52 -21.25
C ASP A 118 -12.59 1.86 -21.05
N PHE A 119 -11.70 1.02 -21.58
CA PHE A 119 -10.25 1.25 -21.47
C PHE A 119 -9.49 0.72 -22.68
N ARG A 120 -8.26 1.22 -22.86
CA ARG A 120 -7.32 0.71 -23.87
C ARG A 120 -5.99 0.39 -23.22
N THR A 121 -5.40 -0.71 -23.62
CA THR A 121 -4.09 -1.17 -23.15
C THR A 121 -3.13 -1.28 -24.33
N GLU A 122 -1.87 -0.88 -24.13
CA GLU A 122 -0.80 -1.11 -25.12
C GLU A 122 -0.16 -2.50 -24.94
N HIS A 123 -0.14 -2.99 -23.70
CA HIS A 123 0.35 -4.32 -23.34
C HIS A 123 -0.63 -5.03 -22.42
N PRO A 124 -0.63 -6.38 -22.39
CA PRO A 124 -1.40 -7.14 -21.42
C PRO A 124 -1.05 -6.71 -20.00
N ILE A 125 -2.06 -6.55 -19.14
CA ILE A 125 -1.83 -6.16 -17.73
C ILE A 125 -1.21 -7.35 -16.99
N PRO A 126 -0.01 -7.18 -16.40
CA PRO A 126 0.67 -8.25 -15.69
C PRO A 126 -0.10 -8.68 -14.44
N SER A 127 0.03 -9.96 -14.09
CA SER A 127 -0.65 -10.53 -12.91
C SER A 127 -0.14 -10.00 -11.57
N VAL A 128 1.01 -9.31 -11.54
CA VAL A 128 1.56 -8.62 -10.35
C VAL A 128 0.89 -7.27 -10.10
N SER A 129 0.16 -6.75 -11.10
CA SER A 129 -0.49 -5.43 -11.04
C SER A 129 -1.52 -5.37 -9.92
N ARG A 130 -1.56 -4.26 -9.21
CA ARG A 130 -2.43 -4.06 -8.04
C ARG A 130 -2.74 -2.62 -7.74
N ILE A 131 -3.75 -2.42 -6.91
CA ILE A 131 -3.99 -1.18 -6.20
C ILE A 131 -3.43 -1.32 -4.78
N ILE A 132 -2.81 -0.26 -4.27
CA ILE A 132 -2.32 -0.13 -2.90
C ILE A 132 -2.92 1.15 -2.33
N THR A 133 -3.61 1.03 -1.22
CA THR A 133 -4.25 2.15 -0.52
C THR A 133 -3.55 2.43 0.79
N SER A 134 -3.81 3.59 1.39
CA SER A 134 -3.34 3.90 2.75
C SER A 134 -3.84 2.88 3.78
N ASP A 135 -5.03 2.31 3.58
CA ASP A 135 -5.59 1.28 4.45
C ASP A 135 -4.77 -0.01 4.41
N ASP A 136 -4.27 -0.42 3.22
CA ASP A 136 -3.39 -1.59 3.09
C ASP A 136 -2.12 -1.44 3.92
N VAL A 137 -1.51 -0.26 3.89
CA VAL A 137 -0.30 0.08 4.66
C VAL A 137 -0.59 0.07 6.15
N PHE A 138 -1.74 0.64 6.55
CA PHE A 138 -2.16 0.69 7.94
C PHE A 138 -2.43 -0.72 8.50
N ASP A 139 -3.16 -1.55 7.77
CA ASP A 139 -3.45 -2.94 8.15
C ASP A 139 -2.15 -3.77 8.26
N PHE A 140 -1.20 -3.56 7.35
CA PHE A 140 0.10 -4.20 7.46
C PHE A 140 0.83 -3.83 8.76
N MET A 141 0.84 -2.55 9.13
CA MET A 141 1.45 -2.10 10.39
C MET A 141 0.75 -2.67 11.62
N LEU A 142 -0.59 -2.72 11.62
CA LEU A 142 -1.37 -3.33 12.71
C LEU A 142 -1.08 -4.83 12.83
N ASN A 143 -0.99 -5.54 11.72
CA ASN A 143 -0.67 -6.96 11.71
C ASN A 143 0.72 -7.24 12.28
N LEU A 144 1.73 -6.45 11.95
CA LEU A 144 3.07 -6.57 12.54
C LEU A 144 3.04 -6.41 14.07
N ARG A 145 2.31 -5.41 14.58
CA ARG A 145 2.15 -5.18 16.02
C ARG A 145 1.43 -6.34 16.70
N SER A 146 0.36 -6.83 16.10
CA SER A 146 -0.41 -7.97 16.62
C SER A 146 0.43 -9.24 16.70
N ILE A 147 1.28 -9.50 15.69
CA ILE A 147 2.22 -10.63 15.68
C ILE A 147 3.21 -10.49 16.84
N ASN A 148 3.81 -9.30 17.02
CA ASN A 148 4.76 -9.08 18.11
C ASN A 148 4.11 -9.22 19.48
N GLU A 149 2.91 -8.68 19.66
CA GLU A 149 2.15 -8.86 20.90
C GLU A 149 1.85 -10.34 21.19
N GLY A 150 1.49 -11.11 20.15
CA GLY A 150 1.31 -12.57 20.28
C GLY A 150 2.60 -13.29 20.67
N ILE A 151 3.75 -12.89 20.13
CA ILE A 151 5.06 -13.43 20.49
C ILE A 151 5.39 -13.06 21.94
N ASP A 152 5.13 -11.84 22.38
CA ASP A 152 5.39 -11.39 23.76
C ASP A 152 4.52 -12.11 24.78
N ARG A 153 3.23 -12.28 24.51
CA ARG A 153 2.34 -13.11 25.36
C ARG A 153 2.84 -14.54 25.48
N LYS A 154 3.27 -15.14 24.38
CA LYS A 154 3.86 -16.49 24.41
C LYS A 154 5.18 -16.55 25.16
N ARG A 155 5.95 -15.46 25.13
CA ARG A 155 7.20 -15.31 25.90
C ARG A 155 6.92 -15.35 27.40
N GLU A 156 5.94 -14.56 27.86
CA GLU A 156 5.51 -14.56 29.27
C GLU A 156 5.03 -15.94 29.72
N ALA A 157 4.17 -16.59 28.93
CA ALA A 157 3.70 -17.95 29.22
C ALA A 157 4.87 -18.97 29.33
N LEU A 158 5.90 -18.84 28.47
CA LEU A 158 7.09 -19.69 28.54
C LEU A 158 7.98 -19.37 29.75
N PHE A 159 7.95 -18.15 30.28
CA PHE A 159 8.62 -17.81 31.53
C PHE A 159 7.91 -18.48 32.71
N GLU A 160 6.59 -18.46 32.77
CA GLU A 160 5.81 -19.14 33.80
C GLU A 160 6.03 -20.66 33.69
N GLU A 161 5.91 -21.25 32.49
CA GLU A 161 6.16 -22.68 32.28
C GLU A 161 7.57 -23.09 32.73
N TYR A 162 8.59 -22.26 32.48
CA TYR A 162 9.95 -22.53 32.94
C TYR A 162 10.04 -22.57 34.48
N LEU A 163 9.40 -21.63 35.18
CA LEU A 163 9.43 -21.58 36.62
C LEU A 163 8.72 -22.80 37.25
N ASP A 164 7.55 -23.16 36.69
CA ASP A 164 6.80 -24.34 37.12
C ASP A 164 7.58 -25.63 36.89
N ALA A 165 8.18 -25.79 35.68
CA ALA A 165 8.96 -26.95 35.36
C ALA A 165 10.27 -27.05 36.16
N LYS A 166 10.89 -25.92 36.55
CA LYS A 166 12.13 -25.90 37.31
C LYS A 166 11.95 -26.13 38.78
N TYR A 167 10.91 -25.57 39.38
CA TYR A 167 10.68 -25.54 40.82
C TYR A 167 9.51 -26.46 41.26
N GLY A 168 8.68 -26.87 40.30
CA GLY A 168 7.56 -27.79 40.56
C GLY A 168 8.03 -29.17 40.97
N GLN A 169 7.22 -29.84 41.82
CA GLN A 169 7.42 -31.24 42.21
C GLN A 169 6.89 -32.14 41.09
N PHE A 170 7.80 -32.68 40.28
CA PHE A 170 7.45 -33.62 39.20
C PHE A 170 7.76 -35.07 39.64
N GLN A 171 6.79 -35.96 39.45
CA GLN A 171 6.96 -37.42 39.63
C GLN A 171 6.51 -38.12 38.35
N LEU A 172 7.42 -38.87 37.73
CA LEU A 172 7.09 -39.73 36.58
C LEU A 172 6.24 -40.93 37.07
N ARG A 173 4.99 -41.00 36.60
CA ARG A 173 4.07 -42.09 36.95
C ARG A 173 3.77 -43.01 35.76
N SER A 174 3.85 -42.48 34.55
CA SER A 174 3.57 -43.22 33.33
C SER A 174 4.38 -42.70 32.13
N MET A 175 4.35 -43.44 31.02
CA MET A 175 4.95 -42.97 29.74
C MET A 175 4.22 -41.76 29.16
N ALA A 176 2.99 -41.46 29.55
CA ALA A 176 2.29 -40.27 29.14
C ALA A 176 2.93 -38.99 29.73
N ASP A 177 3.66 -39.09 30.82
CA ASP A 177 4.32 -37.97 31.50
C ASP A 177 5.72 -37.67 30.88
N TYR A 178 6.11 -38.39 29.80
CA TYR A 178 7.45 -38.26 29.21
C TYR A 178 7.74 -36.88 28.64
N ASP A 179 6.77 -36.23 28.01
CA ASP A 179 6.93 -34.87 27.49
C ASP A 179 7.16 -33.84 28.59
N GLU A 180 6.49 -34.03 29.71
CA GLU A 180 6.63 -33.21 30.93
C GLU A 180 8.01 -33.44 31.58
N LEU A 181 8.49 -34.68 31.64
CA LEU A 181 9.85 -35.00 32.08
C LEU A 181 10.88 -34.28 31.21
N ARG A 182 10.68 -34.24 29.89
CA ARG A 182 11.58 -33.55 28.94
C ARG A 182 11.62 -32.05 29.18
N LYS A 183 10.46 -31.43 29.48
CA LYS A 183 10.37 -29.99 29.82
C LYS A 183 11.11 -29.70 31.13
N VAL A 184 10.89 -30.49 32.18
CA VAL A 184 11.55 -30.38 33.48
C VAL A 184 13.08 -30.51 33.35
N ASN A 185 13.55 -31.50 32.61
CA ASN A 185 14.98 -31.69 32.39
C ASN A 185 15.59 -30.51 31.58
N MET A 186 14.87 -29.97 30.61
CA MET A 186 15.30 -28.81 29.83
C MET A 186 15.32 -27.53 30.70
N ALA A 187 14.31 -27.32 31.55
CA ALA A 187 14.26 -26.18 32.47
C ALA A 187 15.38 -26.26 33.54
N ARG A 188 15.71 -27.45 34.04
CA ARG A 188 16.77 -27.64 35.02
C ARG A 188 18.16 -27.53 34.43
N SER A 189 18.35 -27.88 33.13
CA SER A 189 19.63 -27.86 32.45
C SER A 189 19.98 -26.52 31.78
N LYS A 190 19.03 -25.61 31.61
CA LYS A 190 19.20 -24.33 30.94
C LYS A 190 18.84 -23.14 31.80
N SER A 191 19.41 -21.98 31.48
CA SER A 191 18.92 -20.71 32.02
C SER A 191 17.56 -20.36 31.41
N GLN A 192 16.76 -19.60 32.13
CA GLN A 192 15.43 -19.11 31.72
C GLN A 192 15.45 -18.53 30.29
N SER A 193 16.38 -17.61 30.03
CA SER A 193 16.52 -17.00 28.70
C SER A 193 16.85 -17.99 27.59
N LYS A 194 17.66 -19.02 27.86
CA LYS A 194 17.98 -20.08 26.87
C LYS A 194 16.80 -21.02 26.65
N TYR A 195 15.99 -21.28 27.68
CA TYR A 195 14.77 -22.09 27.56
C TYR A 195 13.76 -21.39 26.65
N VAL A 196 13.45 -20.12 26.95
CA VAL A 196 12.48 -19.32 26.18
C VAL A 196 12.94 -19.12 24.75
N ARG A 197 14.20 -18.72 24.53
CA ARG A 197 14.73 -18.49 23.17
C ARG A 197 14.72 -19.74 22.28
N LYS A 198 14.81 -20.92 22.85
CA LYS A 198 14.73 -22.17 22.06
C LYS A 198 13.30 -22.50 21.61
N ASN A 199 12.30 -22.05 22.36
CA ASN A 199 10.88 -22.41 22.18
C ASN A 199 10.05 -21.26 21.58
N LEU A 200 10.64 -20.11 21.31
CA LEU A 200 9.97 -18.91 20.80
C LEU A 200 10.67 -18.39 19.54
N MET A 201 9.89 -17.91 18.58
CA MET A 201 10.39 -17.13 17.46
C MET A 201 10.86 -15.75 17.94
N ASP A 202 11.86 -15.20 17.28
CA ASP A 202 12.25 -13.80 17.50
C ASP A 202 11.10 -12.87 17.09
N ASN A 203 10.98 -11.72 17.78
CA ASN A 203 10.03 -10.69 17.35
C ASN A 203 10.36 -10.24 15.93
N VAL A 204 9.32 -9.98 15.15
CA VAL A 204 9.49 -9.27 13.89
C VAL A 204 10.03 -7.89 14.24
N ARG A 205 11.12 -7.49 13.57
CA ARG A 205 11.78 -6.21 13.86
C ARG A 205 10.77 -5.08 13.77
N GLU A 206 10.58 -4.37 14.86
CA GLU A 206 9.75 -3.18 14.87
C GLU A 206 10.50 -2.05 14.16
N HIS A 207 9.88 -1.56 13.14
CA HIS A 207 10.29 -0.37 12.42
C HIS A 207 9.41 0.81 12.84
N SER A 208 9.88 2.03 12.67
CA SER A 208 9.02 3.21 12.77
C SER A 208 7.87 3.07 11.75
N ASN A 209 6.73 3.71 11.99
CA ASN A 209 5.58 3.64 11.07
C ASN A 209 6.00 3.94 9.61
N GLY A 210 6.82 4.97 9.41
CA GLY A 210 7.33 5.34 8.08
C GLY A 210 8.26 4.29 7.46
N GLU A 211 9.07 3.58 8.26
CA GLU A 211 9.90 2.47 7.76
C GLU A 211 9.05 1.26 7.38
N SER A 212 8.04 0.94 8.19
CA SER A 212 7.11 -0.16 7.89
C SER A 212 6.29 0.12 6.64
N ALA A 213 5.83 1.36 6.46
CA ALA A 213 5.12 1.77 5.24
C ALA A 213 6.01 1.65 4.00
N PHE A 214 7.25 2.14 4.06
CA PHE A 214 8.19 2.03 2.94
C PHE A 214 8.53 0.55 2.63
N LEU A 215 8.72 -0.28 3.65
CA LEU A 215 8.92 -1.72 3.49
C LEU A 215 7.75 -2.36 2.73
N TYR A 216 6.51 -2.02 3.10
CA TYR A 216 5.33 -2.52 2.42
C TYR A 216 5.35 -2.21 0.92
N PHE A 217 5.62 -0.94 0.53
CA PHE A 217 5.72 -0.59 -0.89
C PHE A 217 6.82 -1.36 -1.60
N SER A 218 8.00 -1.50 -0.97
CA SER A 218 9.13 -2.21 -1.57
C SER A 218 8.91 -3.72 -1.73
N GLU A 219 8.03 -4.32 -0.92
CA GLU A 219 7.64 -5.74 -1.04
C GLU A 219 6.52 -5.96 -2.07
N LYS A 220 5.58 -4.99 -2.17
CA LYS A 220 4.39 -5.14 -3.00
C LYS A 220 4.58 -4.66 -4.45
N ILE A 221 5.54 -3.77 -4.70
CA ILE A 221 5.86 -3.26 -6.03
C ILE A 221 6.97 -4.12 -6.63
N GLU A 222 6.59 -4.94 -7.60
CA GLU A 222 7.46 -5.82 -8.37
C GLU A 222 7.76 -5.20 -9.74
N GLU A 223 8.76 -5.73 -10.45
CA GLU A 223 9.09 -5.29 -11.83
C GLU A 223 7.97 -5.63 -12.82
N ASN A 224 7.84 -4.82 -13.86
CA ASN A 224 6.89 -5.03 -14.96
C ASN A 224 5.42 -5.14 -14.49
N GLY A 225 4.92 -4.11 -13.81
CA GLY A 225 3.55 -4.06 -13.30
C GLY A 225 2.89 -2.70 -13.44
N LEU A 226 1.55 -2.70 -13.40
CA LEU A 226 0.71 -1.51 -13.29
C LEU A 226 0.27 -1.36 -11.83
N TYR A 227 0.58 -0.22 -11.22
CA TYR A 227 0.30 0.06 -9.82
C TYR A 227 -0.55 1.30 -9.65
N LEU A 228 -1.67 1.16 -8.96
CA LEU A 228 -2.49 2.26 -8.52
C LEU A 228 -2.19 2.52 -7.05
N LEU A 229 -1.79 3.75 -6.71
CA LEU A 229 -1.42 4.12 -5.34
C LEU A 229 -2.35 5.23 -4.85
N ASP A 230 -3.07 4.97 -3.75
CA ASP A 230 -4.00 5.93 -3.17
C ASP A 230 -3.40 6.53 -1.89
N GLU A 231 -3.03 7.81 -1.96
CA GLU A 231 -2.39 8.58 -0.90
C GLU A 231 -1.21 7.86 -0.23
N PRO A 232 -0.20 7.40 -1.01
CA PRO A 232 0.90 6.62 -0.48
C PRO A 232 1.79 7.38 0.50
N GLU A 233 1.68 8.71 0.57
CA GLU A 233 2.37 9.57 1.52
C GLU A 233 1.83 9.46 2.94
N ASN A 234 0.64 8.94 3.15
CA ASN A 234 0.05 8.81 4.46
C ASN A 234 0.95 7.98 5.39
N SER A 235 1.16 8.47 6.59
CA SER A 235 2.09 7.89 7.58
C SER A 235 3.59 7.98 7.24
N LEU A 236 3.99 8.68 6.17
CA LEU A 236 5.39 8.89 5.81
C LEU A 236 5.89 10.27 6.24
N SER A 237 7.07 10.31 6.89
CA SER A 237 7.79 11.56 7.11
C SER A 237 8.28 12.17 5.79
N PRO A 238 8.60 13.48 5.74
CA PRO A 238 9.13 14.11 4.53
C PRO A 238 10.31 13.38 3.89
N ASP A 239 11.25 12.88 4.70
CA ASP A 239 12.41 12.12 4.22
C ASP A 239 11.98 10.80 3.56
N ARG A 240 11.00 10.10 4.16
CA ARG A 240 10.47 8.85 3.62
C ARG A 240 9.62 9.08 2.36
N GLN A 241 8.93 10.20 2.26
CA GLN A 241 8.26 10.59 1.02
C GLN A 241 9.26 10.82 -0.12
N GLN A 242 10.42 11.42 0.16
CA GLN A 242 11.49 11.58 -0.83
C GLN A 242 12.13 10.23 -1.24
N GLU A 243 12.28 9.30 -0.29
CA GLU A 243 12.73 7.94 -0.61
C GLU A 243 11.71 7.20 -1.48
N LEU A 244 10.43 7.31 -1.16
CA LEU A 244 9.35 6.72 -1.97
C LEU A 244 9.32 7.34 -3.36
N LEU A 245 9.41 8.67 -3.47
CA LEU A 245 9.52 9.37 -4.75
C LEU A 245 10.61 8.76 -5.63
N LYS A 246 11.83 8.66 -5.09
CA LYS A 246 12.96 8.10 -5.83
C LYS A 246 12.74 6.65 -6.22
N PHE A 247 12.17 5.83 -5.32
CA PHE A 247 11.86 4.44 -5.58
C PHE A 247 10.85 4.28 -6.74
N LEU A 248 9.79 5.11 -6.76
CA LEU A 248 8.78 5.09 -7.82
C LEU A 248 9.35 5.59 -9.16
N GLU A 249 10.15 6.67 -9.16
CA GLU A 249 10.83 7.15 -10.36
C GLU A 249 11.77 6.10 -10.95
N ASP A 250 12.59 5.45 -10.12
CA ASP A 250 13.50 4.40 -10.57
C ASP A 250 12.72 3.18 -11.08
N SER A 251 11.62 2.80 -10.42
CA SER A 251 10.75 1.69 -10.84
C SER A 251 10.08 1.96 -12.19
N ALA A 252 9.58 3.16 -12.42
CA ALA A 252 8.99 3.55 -13.70
C ALA A 252 10.05 3.61 -14.82
N ARG A 253 11.25 4.09 -14.50
CA ARG A 253 12.30 4.33 -15.49
C ARG A 253 13.08 3.08 -15.90
N PHE A 254 13.33 2.17 -14.96
CA PHE A 254 14.28 1.07 -15.16
C PHE A 254 13.67 -0.32 -15.01
N PHE A 255 12.50 -0.44 -14.37
CA PHE A 255 11.90 -1.72 -14.03
C PHE A 255 10.55 -1.98 -14.69
N GLY A 256 10.20 -1.16 -15.72
CA GLY A 256 9.00 -1.39 -16.51
C GLY A 256 7.69 -1.25 -15.72
N CYS A 257 7.68 -0.44 -14.68
CA CYS A 257 6.47 -0.17 -13.90
C CYS A 257 5.71 1.04 -14.48
N GLN A 258 4.38 0.96 -14.44
CA GLN A 258 3.49 2.10 -14.69
C GLN A 258 2.76 2.44 -13.40
N PHE A 259 2.65 3.73 -13.09
CA PHE A 259 1.99 4.22 -11.88
C PHE A 259 0.85 5.18 -12.19
N LEU A 260 -0.27 4.97 -11.49
CA LEU A 260 -1.35 5.94 -11.34
C LEU A 260 -1.48 6.25 -9.86
N ILE A 261 -1.21 7.50 -9.46
CA ILE A 261 -1.05 7.90 -8.06
C ILE A 261 -2.04 8.99 -7.73
N SER A 262 -2.84 8.82 -6.67
CA SER A 262 -3.54 9.93 -6.03
C SER A 262 -2.67 10.48 -4.91
N THR A 263 -2.45 11.79 -4.85
CA THR A 263 -1.59 12.38 -3.82
C THR A 263 -1.85 13.86 -3.60
N HIS A 264 -1.58 14.29 -2.36
CA HIS A 264 -1.50 15.69 -1.96
C HIS A 264 -0.06 16.13 -1.66
N SER A 265 0.90 15.20 -1.62
CA SER A 265 2.27 15.45 -1.24
C SER A 265 2.99 16.32 -2.27
N PRO A 266 3.53 17.49 -1.90
CA PRO A 266 4.35 18.30 -2.81
C PRO A 266 5.60 17.55 -3.28
N PHE A 267 6.10 16.57 -2.50
CA PHE A 267 7.23 15.73 -2.89
C PHE A 267 6.83 14.81 -4.04
N LEU A 268 5.72 14.09 -3.93
CA LEU A 268 5.27 13.17 -4.97
C LEU A 268 4.78 13.92 -6.22
N LEU A 269 4.15 15.07 -6.05
CA LEU A 269 3.75 15.95 -7.16
C LEU A 269 4.96 16.44 -7.97
N SER A 270 6.15 16.57 -7.35
CA SER A 270 7.38 17.00 -8.03
C SER A 270 8.03 15.91 -8.90
N MET A 271 7.43 14.72 -8.99
CA MET A 271 7.94 13.58 -9.75
C MET A 271 8.21 13.94 -11.21
N ARG A 272 9.40 13.58 -11.69
CA ARG A 272 9.86 13.93 -13.04
C ARG A 272 9.04 13.23 -14.12
N ASN A 273 8.62 13.99 -15.12
CA ASN A 273 7.84 13.50 -16.25
C ASN A 273 6.48 12.88 -15.85
N ALA A 274 5.96 13.18 -14.68
CA ALA A 274 4.62 12.82 -14.33
C ALA A 274 3.60 13.71 -15.05
N LYS A 275 2.53 13.08 -15.55
CA LYS A 275 1.34 13.78 -16.05
C LYS A 275 0.38 13.99 -14.89
N ILE A 276 0.05 15.24 -14.55
CA ILE A 276 -0.75 15.57 -13.38
C ILE A 276 -2.09 16.10 -13.84
N TYR A 277 -3.15 15.42 -13.45
CA TYR A 277 -4.52 15.89 -13.60
C TYR A 277 -4.97 16.62 -12.35
N ASP A 278 -5.41 17.88 -12.51
CA ASP A 278 -6.02 18.66 -11.43
C ASP A 278 -7.53 18.40 -11.40
N MET A 279 -7.97 17.70 -10.37
CA MET A 279 -9.37 17.32 -10.19
C MET A 279 -10.16 18.34 -9.34
N ASP A 280 -9.54 19.41 -8.86
CA ASP A 280 -10.24 20.49 -8.15
C ASP A 280 -10.87 21.50 -9.14
N GLU A 281 -10.43 21.49 -10.38
CA GLU A 281 -11.01 22.33 -11.42
C GLU A 281 -12.41 21.85 -11.81
N GLU A 282 -13.26 22.76 -12.26
CA GLU A 282 -14.60 22.45 -12.78
C GLU A 282 -14.52 21.49 -14.00
N VAL A 283 -13.48 21.66 -14.80
CA VAL A 283 -13.12 20.75 -15.89
C VAL A 283 -11.70 20.26 -15.62
N VAL A 284 -11.54 18.97 -15.36
CA VAL A 284 -10.24 18.37 -15.10
C VAL A 284 -9.26 18.68 -16.21
N ASP A 285 -8.11 19.25 -15.87
CA ASP A 285 -7.06 19.64 -16.81
C ASP A 285 -5.67 19.16 -16.34
N VAL A 286 -4.71 19.18 -17.26
CA VAL A 286 -3.33 18.78 -16.99
C VAL A 286 -2.50 20.01 -16.61
N LYS A 287 -1.94 20.00 -15.40
CA LYS A 287 -1.13 21.11 -14.87
C LYS A 287 0.29 20.65 -14.51
N ARG A 288 1.19 21.64 -14.46
CA ARG A 288 2.51 21.44 -13.85
C ARG A 288 2.36 21.47 -12.33
N TRP A 289 3.16 20.67 -11.62
CA TRP A 289 3.10 20.63 -10.16
C TRP A 289 3.29 22.00 -9.49
N THR A 290 4.08 22.91 -10.12
CA THR A 290 4.31 24.27 -9.63
C THR A 290 3.10 25.22 -9.78
N GLU A 291 2.10 24.83 -10.56
CA GLU A 291 0.87 25.58 -10.82
C GLU A 291 -0.27 25.19 -9.88
N LEU A 292 -0.12 24.05 -9.19
CA LEU A 292 -1.13 23.51 -8.28
C LEU A 292 -1.27 24.37 -7.02
N GLU A 293 -2.52 24.64 -6.62
CA GLU A 293 -2.83 25.57 -5.54
C GLU A 293 -2.14 25.18 -4.22
N ASN A 294 -2.23 23.93 -3.80
CA ASN A 294 -1.61 23.43 -2.57
C ASN A 294 -0.08 23.66 -2.57
N VAL A 295 0.60 23.37 -3.69
CA VAL A 295 2.04 23.58 -3.82
C VAL A 295 2.39 25.07 -3.72
N ARG A 296 1.59 25.95 -4.32
CA ARG A 296 1.78 27.40 -4.24
C ARG A 296 1.59 27.91 -2.83
N VAL A 297 0.59 27.43 -2.11
CA VAL A 297 0.36 27.78 -0.69
C VAL A 297 1.59 27.43 0.16
N TYR A 298 2.16 26.24 0.01
CA TYR A 298 3.42 25.86 0.70
C TYR A 298 4.59 26.77 0.30
N TYR A 299 4.75 27.03 -0.99
CA TYR A 299 5.82 27.90 -1.48
C TYR A 299 5.73 29.32 -0.90
N GLU A 300 4.55 29.92 -0.92
CA GLU A 300 4.31 31.26 -0.38
C GLU A 300 4.51 31.31 1.14
N PHE A 301 4.07 30.28 1.86
CA PHE A 301 4.30 30.14 3.29
C PHE A 301 5.80 30.16 3.63
N PHE A 302 6.58 29.26 3.02
CA PHE A 302 8.03 29.21 3.28
C PHE A 302 8.76 30.47 2.83
N LYS A 303 8.38 31.04 1.70
CA LYS A 303 8.94 32.29 1.23
C LYS A 303 8.69 33.46 2.19
N LYS A 304 7.49 33.52 2.80
CA LYS A 304 7.17 34.54 3.81
C LYS A 304 8.02 34.43 5.07
N HIS A 305 8.40 33.21 5.43
CA HIS A 305 9.18 32.90 6.63
C HIS A 305 10.68 32.64 6.32
N GLU A 306 11.16 32.96 5.12
CA GLU A 306 12.53 32.68 4.68
C GLU A 306 13.60 33.28 5.64
N GLY A 307 13.28 34.43 6.25
CA GLY A 307 14.19 35.10 7.20
C GLY A 307 14.29 34.42 8.58
N GLU A 308 13.49 33.37 8.84
CA GLU A 308 13.51 32.61 10.10
C GLU A 308 14.39 31.37 10.00
N PHE A 309 14.85 30.99 8.79
CA PHE A 309 15.74 29.87 8.51
C PHE A 309 17.19 30.35 8.28
#